data_97b44b8eede390fd8df0ae3ddc064e06
#
_entry.id   97b44b8eede390fd8df0ae3ddc064e06
#
_cell.length_a   1.000
_cell.length_b   1.000
_cell.length_c   1.000
_cell.angle_alpha   90.00
_cell.angle_beta   90.00
_cell.angle_gamma   90.00
#
_symmetry.space_group_name_H-M   'P 1'
#
loop_
_entity.id
_entity.type
_entity.pdbx_description
1 polymer ?
#
loop_
_entity_poly.entity_id
_entity_poly.type
_entity_poly.pdbx_seq_one_letter_code
_entity_poly.pdbx_strand_id
1 'polypeptide(L)'
;MSTRYMGTGNYGQIGNYKSEKAERKGLVWEICGTSFKEPVHVNEALQAVQGDYLIDKCPMVALTPDLLHKILNGNATAQDLKDNSFKNRLITYRTDKNVPLGIVSQTYGIVQNKDAFGFIDMLCSGELADRDHTPVITNAGVLGFGERVFITAKFPKPIILDKEGDDCVEMYIVFPSSHDGSGAVTGLVTPIRVWCN
;
A
#
# COMPACT_ATOMS: atom_id res chain seq x y z
N MET A 1 23.91 5.55 -1.71
CA MET A 1 23.35 4.98 -0.47
C MET A 1 22.14 4.16 -0.85
N SER A 2 22.18 2.86 -0.66
CA SER A 2 21.10 1.93 -1.00
C SER A 2 20.11 1.95 0.15
N THR A 3 18.94 2.54 -0.03
CA THR A 3 17.83 2.46 0.93
C THR A 3 17.29 1.03 0.91
N ARG A 4 17.64 0.25 1.92
CA ARG A 4 16.99 -1.03 2.19
C ARG A 4 15.63 -0.75 2.81
N TYR A 5 14.57 -1.00 2.08
CA TYR A 5 13.23 -1.08 2.67
C TYR A 5 13.10 -2.46 3.34
N MET A 6 13.13 -2.47 4.67
CA MET A 6 12.77 -3.67 5.44
C MET A 6 11.30 -3.56 5.80
N GLY A 7 10.44 -4.21 5.04
CA GLY A 7 9.04 -4.37 5.39
C GLY A 7 8.84 -5.52 6.37
N THR A 8 7.99 -5.35 7.37
CA THR A 8 7.46 -6.43 8.18
C THR A 8 6.16 -6.89 7.54
N GLY A 9 6.18 -7.95 6.87
CA GLY A 9 5.08 -8.53 6.13
C GLY A 9 5.66 -9.38 5.02
N ASN A 10 4.86 -10.01 4.23
CA ASN A 10 5.29 -10.80 3.09
C ASN A 10 5.92 -9.94 1.97
N TYR A 11 6.81 -9.05 2.38
CA TYR A 11 7.73 -8.42 1.46
C TYR A 11 8.65 -9.49 0.94
N GLY A 12 8.38 -9.95 -0.23
CA GLY A 12 9.47 -10.42 -1.06
C GLY A 12 10.55 -9.35 -0.95
N GLN A 13 11.71 -9.70 -0.43
CA GLN A 13 12.84 -8.80 -0.34
C GLN A 13 12.92 -8.05 -1.67
N ILE A 14 12.66 -6.73 -1.67
CA ILE A 14 13.16 -5.87 -2.72
C ILE A 14 14.68 -5.82 -2.44
N GLY A 15 15.24 -7.02 -2.42
CA GLY A 15 16.65 -7.27 -2.20
C GLY A 15 17.37 -6.88 -3.46
N ASN A 16 18.36 -6.03 -3.28
CA ASN A 16 19.46 -5.82 -4.19
C ASN A 16 19.08 -5.82 -5.66
N TYR A 17 18.69 -4.66 -6.16
CA TYR A 17 18.81 -4.31 -7.55
C TYR A 17 20.29 -4.27 -7.94
N LYS A 18 21.00 -5.37 -7.76
CA LYS A 18 22.20 -5.67 -8.48
C LYS A 18 21.77 -6.44 -9.70
N SER A 19 22.10 -5.90 -10.82
CA SER A 19 21.95 -6.34 -12.19
C SER A 19 22.51 -7.74 -12.46
N GLU A 20 22.06 -8.75 -11.74
CA GLU A 20 22.05 -10.09 -12.24
C GLU A 20 20.75 -10.24 -13.01
N LYS A 21 20.84 -10.61 -14.27
CA LYS A 21 19.74 -11.04 -15.13
C LYS A 21 19.08 -12.29 -14.56
N ALA A 22 18.52 -12.19 -13.34
CA ALA A 22 17.53 -13.13 -12.89
C ALA A 22 16.31 -12.85 -13.74
N GLU A 23 15.91 -13.80 -14.56
CA GLU A 23 14.62 -13.81 -15.23
C GLU A 23 13.56 -13.53 -14.16
N ARG A 24 13.01 -12.31 -14.17
CA ARG A 24 11.92 -11.93 -13.26
C ARG A 24 10.68 -12.63 -13.76
N LYS A 25 10.42 -13.81 -13.27
CA LYS A 25 9.17 -14.51 -13.46
C LYS A 25 8.15 -13.88 -12.51
N GLY A 26 7.27 -13.04 -13.03
CA GLY A 26 6.15 -12.46 -12.31
C GLY A 26 5.98 -10.96 -12.48
N LEU A 27 4.78 -10.49 -12.25
CA LEU A 27 4.44 -9.06 -12.27
C LEU A 27 4.94 -8.39 -10.98
N VAL A 28 5.16 -7.08 -11.01
CA VAL A 28 5.72 -6.34 -9.86
C VAL A 28 4.91 -6.57 -8.58
N TRP A 29 3.58 -6.57 -8.66
CA TRP A 29 2.70 -6.81 -7.52
C TRP A 29 2.70 -8.26 -7.03
N GLU A 30 3.03 -9.24 -7.88
CA GLU A 30 3.24 -10.63 -7.46
C GLU A 30 4.54 -10.79 -6.66
N ILE A 31 5.55 -9.99 -7.01
CA ILE A 31 6.83 -9.98 -6.33
C ILE A 31 6.74 -9.21 -4.99
N CYS A 32 5.96 -8.13 -4.95
CA CYS A 32 5.87 -7.22 -3.81
C CYS A 32 4.68 -7.51 -2.87
N GLY A 33 3.84 -8.48 -3.18
CA GLY A 33 2.62 -8.78 -2.44
C GLY A 33 2.35 -10.26 -2.28
N THR A 34 1.15 -10.54 -1.78
CA THR A 34 0.59 -11.89 -1.68
C THR A 34 -0.37 -12.11 -2.83
N SER A 35 -0.20 -13.22 -3.54
CA SER A 35 -1.09 -13.65 -4.64
C SER A 35 -2.17 -14.59 -4.09
N PHE A 36 -3.40 -14.42 -4.59
CA PHE A 36 -4.56 -15.24 -4.23
C PHE A 36 -4.91 -16.14 -5.41
N LYS A 37 -5.10 -17.45 -5.14
CA LYS A 37 -5.51 -18.44 -6.14
C LYS A 37 -7.03 -18.51 -6.29
N GLU A 38 -7.73 -18.23 -5.21
CA GLU A 38 -9.19 -18.20 -5.15
C GLU A 38 -9.67 -16.76 -5.01
N PRO A 39 -10.90 -16.44 -5.44
CA PRO A 39 -11.51 -15.15 -5.20
C PRO A 39 -11.57 -14.81 -3.71
N VAL A 40 -11.12 -13.60 -3.36
CA VAL A 40 -11.12 -13.10 -1.98
C VAL A 40 -11.82 -11.73 -1.93
N HIS A 41 -12.40 -11.41 -0.78
CA HIS A 41 -12.89 -10.08 -0.47
C HIS A 41 -11.77 -9.15 0.03
N VAL A 42 -12.00 -7.85 -0.06
CA VAL A 42 -11.03 -6.82 0.38
C VAL A 42 -10.55 -7.05 1.82
N ASN A 43 -11.46 -7.35 2.74
CA ASN A 43 -11.08 -7.58 4.14
C ASN A 43 -10.15 -8.79 4.29
N GLU A 44 -10.40 -9.88 3.59
CA GLU A 44 -9.56 -11.08 3.59
C GLU A 44 -8.19 -10.78 2.97
N ALA A 45 -8.17 -10.05 1.86
CA ALA A 45 -6.94 -9.62 1.20
C ALA A 45 -6.09 -8.72 2.13
N LEU A 46 -6.70 -7.73 2.80
CA LEU A 46 -6.01 -6.87 3.75
C LEU A 46 -5.47 -7.65 4.96
N GLN A 47 -6.26 -8.56 5.54
CA GLN A 47 -5.80 -9.40 6.65
C GLN A 47 -4.62 -10.29 6.25
N ALA A 48 -4.68 -10.91 5.07
CA ALA A 48 -3.61 -11.77 4.58
C ALA A 48 -2.25 -11.06 4.46
N VAL A 49 -2.26 -9.75 4.20
CA VAL A 49 -1.04 -8.93 4.11
C VAL A 49 -0.80 -8.06 5.34
N GLN A 50 -1.57 -8.23 6.42
CA GLN A 50 -1.52 -7.37 7.61
C GLN A 50 -1.71 -5.88 7.27
N GLY A 51 -2.58 -5.62 6.30
CA GLY A 51 -2.93 -4.28 5.81
C GLY A 51 -4.18 -3.69 6.45
N ASP A 52 -4.80 -4.37 7.41
CA ASP A 52 -6.05 -4.00 8.09
C ASP A 52 -5.84 -3.09 9.32
N TYR A 53 -4.61 -2.60 9.52
CA TYR A 53 -4.30 -1.67 10.61
C TYR A 53 -4.99 -0.31 10.43
N LEU A 54 -5.19 0.36 11.58
CA LEU A 54 -5.68 1.74 11.61
C LEU A 54 -4.53 2.75 11.56
N ILE A 55 -4.81 3.88 10.95
CA ILE A 55 -3.89 5.02 10.85
C ILE A 55 -4.46 6.16 11.69
N ASP A 56 -3.59 6.83 12.43
CA ASP A 56 -3.93 8.05 13.17
C ASP A 56 -2.83 9.09 12.99
N LYS A 57 -3.03 10.27 13.56
CA LYS A 57 -2.10 11.40 13.52
C LYS A 57 -1.65 11.80 14.91
N CYS A 58 -0.38 12.11 15.05
CA CYS A 58 0.16 12.72 16.26
C CYS A 58 0.96 13.98 15.93
N PRO A 59 1.17 14.88 16.92
CA PRO A 59 2.01 16.06 16.76
C PRO A 59 3.44 15.68 16.38
N MET A 60 4.02 16.42 15.43
CA MET A 60 5.45 16.35 15.16
C MET A 60 6.18 17.23 16.15
N VAL A 61 7.07 16.66 16.96
CA VAL A 61 7.82 17.37 18.01
C VAL A 61 9.30 17.39 17.66
N ALA A 62 9.93 18.56 17.76
CA ALA A 62 11.37 18.69 17.64
C ALA A 62 12.03 18.25 18.95
N LEU A 63 12.82 17.17 18.89
CA LEU A 63 13.56 16.70 20.06
C LEU A 63 14.84 17.52 20.22
N THR A 64 14.71 18.75 20.73
CA THR A 64 15.86 19.62 21.04
C THR A 64 16.69 19.04 22.18
N PRO A 65 17.99 19.37 22.30
CA PRO A 65 18.83 18.88 23.40
C PRO A 65 18.24 19.18 24.81
N ASP A 66 17.63 20.34 24.97
CA ASP A 66 16.97 20.73 26.23
C ASP A 66 15.74 19.87 26.52
N LEU A 67 14.87 19.67 25.52
CA LEU A 67 13.69 18.80 25.66
C LEU A 67 14.11 17.36 25.94
N LEU A 68 15.12 16.86 25.24
CA LEU A 68 15.64 15.51 25.46
C LEU A 68 16.14 15.34 26.88
N HIS A 69 16.91 16.32 27.40
CA HIS A 69 17.39 16.31 28.78
C HIS A 69 16.24 16.27 29.80
N LYS A 70 15.20 17.09 29.58
CA LYS A 70 13.99 17.07 30.42
C LYS A 70 13.28 15.75 30.41
N ILE A 71 13.13 15.12 29.21
CA ILE A 71 12.48 13.79 29.04
C ILE A 71 13.28 12.73 29.81
N LEU A 72 14.60 12.67 29.62
CA LEU A 72 15.47 11.68 30.27
C LEU A 72 15.48 11.76 31.77
N ASN A 73 15.31 12.98 32.32
CA ASN A 73 15.24 13.22 33.76
C ASN A 73 13.81 13.14 34.33
N GLY A 74 12.81 12.79 33.53
CA GLY A 74 11.42 12.71 33.96
C GLY A 74 10.76 14.07 34.30
N ASN A 75 11.35 15.18 33.85
CA ASN A 75 10.90 16.56 34.16
C ASN A 75 10.18 17.21 32.95
N ALA A 76 10.00 16.52 31.82
CA ALA A 76 9.28 17.05 30.69
C ALA A 76 7.79 17.17 30.97
N THR A 77 7.22 18.31 30.62
CA THR A 77 5.79 18.60 30.78
C THR A 77 5.07 18.55 29.45
N ALA A 78 3.75 18.46 29.47
CA ALA A 78 2.93 18.58 28.26
C ALA A 78 3.14 19.93 27.54
N GLN A 79 3.44 20.99 28.29
CA GLN A 79 3.74 22.30 27.72
C GLN A 79 5.07 22.29 26.95
N ASP A 80 6.11 21.64 27.50
CA ASP A 80 7.40 21.50 26.82
C ASP A 80 7.23 20.78 25.45
N LEU A 81 6.42 19.73 25.39
CA LEU A 81 6.11 19.05 24.13
C LEU A 81 5.36 19.96 23.15
N LYS A 82 4.38 20.71 23.64
CA LYS A 82 3.60 21.64 22.84
C LYS A 82 4.45 22.78 22.27
N ASP A 83 5.35 23.34 23.08
CA ASP A 83 6.23 24.44 22.67
C ASP A 83 7.26 24.00 21.62
N ASN A 84 7.63 22.73 21.63
CA ASN A 84 8.54 22.13 20.65
C ASN A 84 7.81 21.45 19.48
N SER A 85 6.47 21.57 19.39
CA SER A 85 5.69 20.97 18.30
C SER A 85 5.65 21.87 17.07
N PHE A 86 5.69 21.25 15.90
CA PHE A 86 5.48 21.94 14.62
C PHE A 86 3.99 22.29 14.43
N LYS A 87 3.67 23.59 14.30
CA LYS A 87 2.28 24.07 14.26
C LYS A 87 1.45 23.51 13.08
N ASN A 88 2.11 23.26 11.93
CA ASN A 88 1.43 22.91 10.68
C ASN A 88 1.82 21.51 10.16
N ARG A 89 2.44 20.68 10.99
CA ARG A 89 2.89 19.34 10.62
C ARG A 89 2.46 18.31 11.65
N LEU A 90 1.98 17.19 11.15
CA LEU A 90 1.62 16.02 11.92
C LEU A 90 2.35 14.80 11.34
N ILE A 91 2.48 13.77 12.15
CA ILE A 91 2.99 12.47 11.73
C ILE A 91 1.80 11.54 11.65
N THR A 92 1.63 10.89 10.51
CA THR A 92 0.76 9.72 10.39
C THR A 92 1.47 8.49 10.95
N TYR A 93 0.76 7.62 11.65
CA TYR A 93 1.34 6.41 12.21
C TYR A 93 0.33 5.26 12.24
N ARG A 94 0.84 4.03 12.24
CA ARG A 94 0.03 2.83 12.48
C ARG A 94 -0.23 2.68 13.97
N THR A 95 -1.48 2.51 14.34
CA THR A 95 -1.87 2.40 15.77
C THR A 95 -1.50 1.05 16.39
N ASP A 96 -1.42 -0.01 15.60
CA ASP A 96 -1.11 -1.37 16.05
C ASP A 96 0.36 -1.56 16.48
N LYS A 97 1.28 -0.80 15.86
CA LYS A 97 2.73 -0.92 16.09
C LYS A 97 3.38 0.40 16.52
N ASN A 98 2.63 1.49 16.58
CA ASN A 98 3.14 2.85 16.83
C ASN A 98 4.29 3.24 15.89
N VAL A 99 4.23 2.80 14.63
CA VAL A 99 5.25 3.08 13.62
C VAL A 99 4.85 4.32 12.82
N PRO A 100 5.71 5.35 12.74
CA PRO A 100 5.45 6.52 11.90
C PRO A 100 5.48 6.15 10.42
N LEU A 101 4.57 6.72 9.63
CA LEU A 101 4.42 6.47 8.21
C LEU A 101 4.84 7.66 7.36
N GLY A 102 4.55 8.88 7.82
CA GLY A 102 4.90 10.07 7.05
C GLY A 102 4.61 11.37 7.78
N ILE A 103 5.07 12.47 7.19
CA ILE A 103 4.83 13.82 7.69
C ILE A 103 3.80 14.48 6.78
N VAL A 104 2.69 14.89 7.37
CA VAL A 104 1.55 15.45 6.65
C VAL A 104 1.19 16.85 7.15
N SER A 105 0.36 17.55 6.39
CA SER A 105 -0.20 18.83 6.84
C SER A 105 -1.27 18.62 7.92
N GLN A 106 -1.59 19.66 8.65
CA GLN A 106 -2.67 19.64 9.63
C GLN A 106 -4.04 19.32 9.01
N THR A 107 -4.24 19.73 7.76
CA THR A 107 -5.47 19.51 6.99
C THR A 107 -5.53 18.17 6.26
N TYR A 108 -4.48 17.33 6.37
CA TYR A 108 -4.46 16.02 5.73
C TYR A 108 -5.60 15.14 6.25
N GLY A 109 -6.44 14.64 5.35
CA GLY A 109 -7.50 13.68 5.64
C GLY A 109 -6.93 12.25 5.65
N ILE A 110 -7.09 11.53 6.74
CA ILE A 110 -6.77 10.10 6.75
C ILE A 110 -7.91 9.34 6.09
N VAL A 111 -7.57 8.48 5.13
CA VAL A 111 -8.47 7.45 4.63
C VAL A 111 -7.95 6.11 5.15
N GLN A 112 -8.76 5.38 5.91
CA GLN A 112 -8.38 4.07 6.42
C GLN A 112 -8.29 3.06 5.27
N ASN A 113 -7.42 2.04 5.40
CA ASN A 113 -7.26 1.03 4.34
C ASN A 113 -8.58 0.36 3.98
N LYS A 114 -9.37 0.00 4.98
CA LYS A 114 -10.68 -0.61 4.77
C LYS A 114 -11.62 0.28 3.96
N ASP A 115 -11.63 1.58 4.25
CA ASP A 115 -12.49 2.55 3.55
C ASP A 115 -11.95 2.85 2.15
N ALA A 116 -10.61 2.94 2.01
CA ALA A 116 -9.94 3.17 0.74
C ALA A 116 -10.26 2.08 -0.30
N PHE A 117 -10.37 0.84 0.15
CA PHE A 117 -10.56 -0.31 -0.74
C PHE A 117 -11.97 -0.90 -0.74
N GLY A 118 -12.88 -0.41 0.14
CA GLY A 118 -14.24 -0.95 0.25
C GLY A 118 -15.03 -0.95 -1.05
N PHE A 119 -14.79 0.01 -1.95
CA PHE A 119 -15.46 0.06 -3.25
C PHE A 119 -15.01 -1.07 -4.21
N ILE A 120 -13.84 -1.71 -3.97
CA ILE A 120 -13.34 -2.79 -4.80
C ILE A 120 -14.23 -4.04 -4.67
N ASP A 121 -14.75 -4.31 -3.48
CA ASP A 121 -15.71 -5.41 -3.30
C ASP A 121 -16.93 -5.22 -4.20
N MET A 122 -17.43 -3.99 -4.33
CA MET A 122 -18.55 -3.68 -5.23
C MET A 122 -18.18 -3.90 -6.72
N LEU A 123 -16.95 -3.53 -7.12
CA LEU A 123 -16.46 -3.79 -8.49
C LEU A 123 -16.31 -5.29 -8.76
N CYS A 124 -15.92 -6.06 -7.75
CA CYS A 124 -15.65 -7.49 -7.85
C CYS A 124 -16.89 -8.37 -7.53
N SER A 125 -18.02 -7.78 -7.08
CA SER A 125 -19.24 -8.52 -6.74
C SER A 125 -20.04 -9.02 -7.94
N GLY A 126 -19.81 -8.44 -9.13
CA GLY A 126 -20.62 -8.66 -10.31
C GLY A 126 -21.94 -7.89 -10.35
N GLU A 127 -22.19 -7.01 -9.40
CA GLU A 127 -23.38 -6.16 -9.39
C GLU A 127 -23.37 -5.09 -10.48
N LEU A 128 -22.15 -4.65 -10.88
CA LEU A 128 -21.96 -3.59 -11.87
C LEU A 128 -21.71 -4.12 -13.30
N ALA A 129 -21.36 -5.39 -13.45
CA ALA A 129 -21.03 -6.01 -14.74
C ALA A 129 -21.40 -7.50 -14.71
N ASP A 130 -21.48 -8.11 -15.89
CA ASP A 130 -21.62 -9.56 -15.99
C ASP A 130 -20.32 -10.27 -15.52
N ARG A 131 -20.39 -11.59 -15.28
CA ARG A 131 -19.25 -12.39 -14.81
C ARG A 131 -18.02 -12.32 -15.72
N ASP A 132 -18.24 -12.08 -17.00
CA ASP A 132 -17.18 -12.03 -18.00
C ASP A 132 -16.37 -10.72 -17.93
N HIS A 133 -16.92 -9.69 -17.31
CA HIS A 133 -16.31 -8.37 -17.17
C HIS A 133 -16.05 -7.98 -15.70
N THR A 134 -16.43 -8.85 -14.76
CA THR A 134 -16.21 -8.61 -13.32
C THR A 134 -14.76 -8.94 -12.95
N PRO A 135 -13.95 -7.97 -12.50
CA PRO A 135 -12.58 -8.25 -12.09
C PRO A 135 -12.54 -9.08 -10.80
N VAL A 136 -11.44 -9.79 -10.59
CA VAL A 136 -11.20 -10.62 -9.41
C VAL A 136 -9.93 -10.12 -8.72
N ILE A 137 -9.96 -9.98 -7.39
CA ILE A 137 -8.77 -9.63 -6.61
C ILE A 137 -7.75 -10.76 -6.74
N THR A 138 -6.56 -10.42 -7.24
CA THR A 138 -5.47 -11.37 -7.47
C THR A 138 -4.29 -11.17 -6.53
N ASN A 139 -4.07 -9.94 -6.08
CA ASN A 139 -2.92 -9.63 -5.22
C ASN A 139 -3.26 -8.49 -4.28
N ALA A 140 -2.59 -8.52 -3.12
CA ALA A 140 -2.54 -7.39 -2.20
C ALA A 140 -1.14 -7.29 -1.59
N GLY A 141 -0.76 -6.11 -1.13
CA GLY A 141 0.52 -5.92 -0.46
C GLY A 141 0.58 -4.63 0.36
N VAL A 142 1.49 -4.68 1.32
CA VAL A 142 1.84 -3.53 2.17
C VAL A 142 3.29 -3.18 1.89
N LEU A 143 3.61 -1.94 1.54
CA LEU A 143 4.94 -1.48 1.18
C LEU A 143 5.55 -0.61 2.30
N GLY A 144 6.87 -0.77 2.55
CA GLY A 144 7.59 -0.09 3.63
C GLY A 144 7.17 -0.60 5.01
N PHE A 145 6.93 0.25 5.93
CA PHE A 145 6.39 -0.07 7.25
C PHE A 145 4.85 -0.02 7.31
N GLY A 146 4.23 0.22 6.15
CA GLY A 146 2.81 0.47 5.99
C GLY A 146 2.51 1.83 5.38
N GLU A 147 3.51 2.52 4.84
CA GLU A 147 3.32 3.81 4.17
C GLU A 147 2.41 3.68 2.97
N ARG A 148 2.44 2.52 2.31
CA ARG A 148 1.60 2.25 1.13
C ARG A 148 1.00 0.87 1.20
N VAL A 149 -0.25 0.78 0.75
CA VAL A 149 -0.98 -0.48 0.61
C VAL A 149 -1.53 -0.53 -0.81
N PHE A 150 -1.57 -1.69 -1.41
CA PHE A 150 -2.20 -1.86 -2.71
C PHE A 150 -3.05 -3.13 -2.75
N ILE A 151 -4.07 -3.09 -3.59
CA ILE A 151 -4.84 -4.25 -4.02
C ILE A 151 -4.84 -4.25 -5.55
N THR A 152 -4.69 -5.42 -6.16
CA THR A 152 -4.75 -5.60 -7.60
C THR A 152 -5.89 -6.54 -7.95
N ALA A 153 -6.69 -6.16 -8.94
CA ALA A 153 -7.73 -7.00 -9.50
C ALA A 153 -7.46 -7.23 -11.00
N LYS A 154 -7.74 -8.44 -11.48
CA LYS A 154 -7.57 -8.85 -12.87
C LYS A 154 -8.93 -9.05 -13.52
N PHE A 155 -9.10 -8.57 -14.75
CA PHE A 155 -10.26 -8.91 -15.55
C PHE A 155 -10.15 -10.34 -16.08
N PRO A 156 -11.26 -11.12 -16.09
CA PRO A 156 -11.22 -12.54 -16.44
C PRO A 156 -10.92 -12.76 -17.93
N LYS A 157 -11.38 -11.86 -18.80
CA LYS A 157 -11.17 -11.98 -20.24
C LYS A 157 -10.01 -11.13 -20.72
N PRO A 158 -8.98 -11.74 -21.34
CA PRO A 158 -7.94 -10.98 -22.02
C PRO A 158 -8.48 -10.38 -23.33
N ILE A 159 -7.82 -9.34 -23.81
CA ILE A 159 -8.06 -8.75 -25.12
C ILE A 159 -7.18 -9.52 -26.13
N ILE A 160 -7.78 -10.20 -27.07
CA ILE A 160 -7.09 -10.94 -28.14
C ILE A 160 -6.66 -9.93 -29.22
N LEU A 161 -5.38 -9.94 -29.58
CA LEU A 161 -4.79 -9.01 -30.55
C LEU A 161 -4.62 -9.65 -31.94
N ASP A 162 -4.54 -10.96 -32.04
CA ASP A 162 -4.37 -11.70 -33.29
C ASP A 162 -5.51 -12.66 -33.55
N LYS A 163 -5.53 -13.26 -34.77
CA LYS A 163 -6.55 -14.22 -35.16
C LYS A 163 -6.33 -15.65 -34.62
N GLU A 164 -5.09 -15.93 -34.24
CA GLU A 164 -4.66 -17.24 -33.75
C GLU A 164 -4.85 -17.34 -32.22
N GLY A 165 -5.00 -16.21 -31.52
CA GLY A 165 -5.23 -16.16 -30.08
C GLY A 165 -3.95 -16.28 -29.26
N ASP A 166 -2.79 -16.24 -29.89
CA ASP A 166 -1.48 -16.39 -29.24
C ASP A 166 -0.95 -15.06 -28.67
N ASP A 167 -1.48 -13.93 -29.17
CA ASP A 167 -1.13 -12.59 -28.72
C ASP A 167 -2.31 -11.96 -28.00
N CYS A 168 -2.19 -11.77 -26.70
CA CYS A 168 -3.26 -11.22 -25.89
C CYS A 168 -2.75 -10.22 -24.83
N VAL A 169 -3.67 -9.37 -24.39
CA VAL A 169 -3.44 -8.38 -23.32
C VAL A 169 -4.33 -8.73 -22.14
N GLU A 170 -3.73 -9.01 -21.02
CA GLU A 170 -4.41 -9.13 -19.73
C GLU A 170 -4.61 -7.74 -19.13
N MET A 171 -5.80 -7.48 -18.62
CA MET A 171 -6.15 -6.20 -18.03
C MET A 171 -6.15 -6.31 -16.50
N TYR A 172 -5.43 -5.43 -15.86
CA TYR A 172 -5.38 -5.31 -14.41
C TYR A 172 -5.83 -3.93 -13.97
N ILE A 173 -6.37 -3.85 -12.77
CA ILE A 173 -6.56 -2.59 -12.05
C ILE A 173 -5.73 -2.67 -10.79
N VAL A 174 -4.83 -1.72 -10.59
CA VAL A 174 -4.05 -1.56 -9.35
C VAL A 174 -4.61 -0.40 -8.56
N PHE A 175 -4.94 -0.63 -7.32
CA PHE A 175 -5.48 0.35 -6.37
C PHE A 175 -4.43 0.63 -5.28
N PRO A 176 -3.57 1.62 -5.44
CA PRO A 176 -2.67 2.06 -4.38
C PRO A 176 -3.34 3.05 -3.44
N SER A 177 -3.02 2.95 -2.15
CA SER A 177 -3.28 3.94 -1.12
C SER A 177 -1.99 4.30 -0.41
N SER A 178 -1.78 5.56 -0.03
CA SER A 178 -0.60 6.00 0.70
C SER A 178 -0.97 6.79 1.95
N HIS A 179 -0.17 6.62 3.00
CA HIS A 179 -0.36 7.26 4.30
C HIS A 179 0.77 8.21 4.66
N ASP A 180 1.77 8.35 3.80
CA ASP A 180 2.93 9.23 3.93
C ASP A 180 2.71 10.65 3.36
N GLY A 181 1.51 10.92 2.83
CA GLY A 181 1.18 12.17 2.16
C GLY A 181 1.68 12.27 0.72
N SER A 182 2.30 11.22 0.16
CA SER A 182 2.87 11.24 -1.20
C SER A 182 1.85 11.01 -2.31
N GLY A 183 0.65 10.50 -1.97
CA GLY A 183 -0.36 10.16 -2.97
C GLY A 183 -1.76 10.09 -2.37
N ALA A 184 -2.74 10.00 -3.26
CA ALA A 184 -4.15 9.76 -2.95
C ALA A 184 -4.52 8.30 -3.26
N VAL A 185 -5.69 7.86 -2.80
CA VAL A 185 -6.32 6.62 -3.27
C VAL A 185 -6.66 6.79 -4.75
N THR A 186 -6.15 5.92 -5.58
CA THR A 186 -6.34 5.97 -7.04
C THR A 186 -6.60 4.58 -7.59
N GLY A 187 -7.14 4.51 -8.81
CA GLY A 187 -7.25 3.27 -9.59
C GLY A 187 -6.47 3.43 -10.88
N LEU A 188 -5.56 2.50 -11.15
CA LEU A 188 -4.71 2.50 -12.33
C LEU A 188 -5.02 1.26 -13.17
N VAL A 189 -5.55 1.47 -14.37
CA VAL A 189 -5.73 0.37 -15.34
C VAL A 189 -4.39 0.09 -16.02
N THR A 190 -3.93 -1.15 -15.95
CA THR A 190 -2.63 -1.56 -16.46
C THR A 190 -2.80 -2.74 -17.42
N PRO A 191 -2.60 -2.55 -18.73
CA PRO A 191 -2.56 -3.62 -19.70
C PRO A 191 -1.21 -4.35 -19.64
N ILE A 192 -1.23 -5.68 -19.60
CA ILE A 192 -0.04 -6.53 -19.64
C ILE A 192 -0.14 -7.43 -20.88
N ARG A 193 0.77 -7.25 -21.82
CA ARG A 193 0.85 -8.11 -23.00
C ARG A 193 1.51 -9.43 -22.62
N VAL A 194 0.81 -10.51 -22.85
CA VAL A 194 1.29 -11.87 -22.60
C VAL A 194 1.66 -12.49 -23.95
N TRP A 195 2.93 -12.88 -24.08
CA TRP A 195 3.41 -13.65 -25.22
C TRP A 195 3.37 -15.12 -24.83
N CYS A 196 2.59 -15.92 -25.53
CA CYS A 196 2.74 -17.36 -25.49
C CYS A 196 3.91 -17.75 -26.40
N ASN A 197 4.99 -18.24 -25.81
CA ASN A 197 6.06 -18.92 -26.53
C ASN A 197 5.78 -20.41 -26.58
#